data_d5449efb5a037841f5863e9381257961
#
_entry.id   d5449efb5a037841f5863e9381257961
#
_cell.length_a   1.000
_cell.length_b   1.000
_cell.length_c   1.000
_cell.angle_alpha   90.00
_cell.angle_beta   90.00
_cell.angle_gamma   90.00
#
_symmetry.space_group_name_H-M   'P 1'
#
loop_
_entity.id
_entity.type
_entity.pdbx_description
1 polymer ?
#
loop_
_entity_poly.entity_id
_entity_poly.type
_entity_poly.pdbx_seq_one_letter_code
_entity_poly.pdbx_strand_id
1 'polypeptide(L)'
;EVCILTNLQYFGICYNPVSFYYCYGKDEKLKAIIAEINNTPWNQRHSYCIDMREKNHKDFEKDFHISPFMPMDIKYHWVFGDAQENLAINMQNFHSDKKMFDVDMQLERHEWSTARALKYACLYPLIPLKVIWGIYYQALRLKMKKVPFYDHPQLSADEHKEPRHG
;
A
#
# COMPACT_ATOMS: atom_id res chain seq x y z
N GLU A 1 -11.47 18.95 6.32
CA GLU A 1 -11.10 17.91 7.29
C GLU A 1 -10.28 16.83 6.59
N VAL A 2 -9.31 16.22 7.31
CA VAL A 2 -8.54 15.10 6.79
C VAL A 2 -8.60 13.96 7.80
N CYS A 3 -9.06 12.80 7.35
CA CYS A 3 -9.04 11.55 8.12
C CYS A 3 -7.93 10.64 7.62
N ILE A 4 -7.16 10.04 8.53
CA ILE A 4 -6.03 9.19 8.19
C ILE A 4 -6.36 7.74 8.54
N LEU A 5 -6.22 6.85 7.57
CA LEU A 5 -6.24 5.41 7.75
C LEU A 5 -4.81 4.89 7.64
N THR A 6 -4.26 4.41 8.74
CA THR A 6 -2.87 3.96 8.81
C THR A 6 -2.68 2.90 9.89
N ASN A 7 -1.63 2.08 9.78
CA ASN A 7 -1.24 1.20 10.86
C ASN A 7 -0.53 1.97 11.96
N LEU A 8 -0.91 1.70 13.20
CA LEU A 8 -0.24 2.29 14.36
C LEU A 8 1.12 1.61 14.63
N GLN A 9 2.01 2.36 15.24
CA GLN A 9 3.28 1.84 15.73
C GLN A 9 3.05 1.05 17.04
N TYR A 10 3.60 -0.17 17.09
CA TYR A 10 3.58 -1.01 18.28
C TYR A 10 5.00 -1.24 18.79
N PHE A 11 5.27 -0.93 20.05
CA PHE A 11 6.57 -1.14 20.72
C PHE A 11 7.77 -0.61 19.93
N GLY A 12 7.63 0.55 19.33
CA GLY A 12 8.70 1.17 18.52
C GLY A 12 8.83 0.60 17.10
N ILE A 13 8.09 -0.43 16.74
CA ILE A 13 8.09 -1.01 15.41
C ILE A 13 6.86 -0.53 14.64
N CYS A 14 7.10 0.18 13.53
CA CYS A 14 6.07 0.57 12.59
C CYS A 14 6.32 -0.14 11.25
N TYR A 15 5.36 -0.94 10.82
CA TYR A 15 5.34 -1.46 9.46
C TYR A 15 4.04 -1.04 8.80
N ASN A 16 4.13 -0.04 7.94
CA ASN A 16 2.99 0.52 7.26
C ASN A 16 3.26 0.62 5.75
N PRO A 17 2.81 -0.36 4.95
CA PRO A 17 3.04 -0.37 3.50
C PRO A 17 2.22 0.69 2.77
N VAL A 18 1.10 1.12 3.34
CA VAL A 18 0.23 2.15 2.77
C VAL A 18 -0.51 2.92 3.85
N SER A 19 -0.60 4.25 3.69
CA SER A 19 -1.52 5.13 4.44
C SER A 19 -2.47 5.80 3.47
N PHE A 20 -3.74 5.92 3.84
CA PHE A 20 -4.73 6.66 3.08
C PHE A 20 -5.14 7.92 3.83
N TYR A 21 -5.11 9.06 3.16
CA TYR A 21 -5.57 10.34 3.68
C TYR A 21 -6.85 10.72 2.95
N TYR A 22 -7.97 10.65 3.64
CA TYR A 22 -9.30 11.02 3.14
C TYR A 22 -9.51 12.52 3.34
N CYS A 23 -9.53 13.27 2.24
CA CYS A 23 -9.60 14.73 2.24
C CYS A 23 -11.05 15.18 1.98
N TYR A 24 -11.73 15.67 3.01
CA TYR A 24 -13.09 16.18 2.93
C TYR A 24 -13.11 17.70 2.74
N GLY A 25 -14.06 18.17 1.93
CA GLY A 25 -14.33 19.59 1.74
C GLY A 25 -15.05 20.22 2.93
N LYS A 26 -15.32 21.53 2.83
CA LYS A 26 -16.16 22.26 3.82
C LYS A 26 -17.62 21.80 3.79
N ASP A 27 -18.04 21.16 2.73
CA ASP A 27 -19.35 20.55 2.50
C ASP A 27 -19.44 19.10 2.99
N GLU A 28 -18.43 18.65 3.77
CA GLU A 28 -18.29 17.28 4.31
C GLU A 28 -18.25 16.18 3.25
N LYS A 29 -18.10 16.55 1.97
CA LYS A 29 -17.97 15.58 0.89
C LYS A 29 -16.50 15.20 0.66
N LEU A 30 -16.26 13.92 0.41
CA LEU A 30 -14.94 13.42 0.03
C LEU A 30 -14.53 14.04 -1.30
N LYS A 31 -13.38 14.71 -1.33
CA LYS A 31 -12.84 15.38 -2.53
C LYS A 31 -11.68 14.63 -3.15
N ALA A 32 -10.81 14.09 -2.32
CA ALA A 32 -9.65 13.34 -2.77
C ALA A 32 -9.22 12.32 -1.73
N ILE A 33 -8.53 11.29 -2.19
CA ILE A 33 -7.77 10.36 -1.35
C ILE A 33 -6.32 10.43 -1.77
N ILE A 34 -5.41 10.63 -0.81
CA ILE A 34 -3.98 10.49 -1.04
C ILE A 34 -3.56 9.12 -0.50
N ALA A 35 -3.03 8.27 -1.37
CA ALA A 35 -2.47 6.98 -0.99
C ALA A 35 -0.95 7.08 -0.95
N GLU A 36 -0.38 7.15 0.25
CA GLU A 36 1.06 7.13 0.47
C GLU A 36 1.53 5.68 0.60
N ILE A 37 2.35 5.23 -0.32
CA ILE A 37 2.88 3.87 -0.38
C ILE A 37 4.36 3.89 0.01
N ASN A 38 4.74 2.93 0.84
CA ASN A 38 6.13 2.69 1.21
C ASN A 38 6.56 1.31 0.69
N ASN A 39 7.62 1.25 -0.12
CA ASN A 39 8.12 -0.01 -0.65
C ASN A 39 9.12 -0.68 0.30
N THR A 40 9.17 -1.99 0.23
CA THR A 40 10.14 -2.81 0.95
C THR A 40 10.93 -3.63 -0.08
N PRO A 41 12.25 -3.68 0.01
CA PRO A 41 13.15 -3.26 1.10
C PRO A 41 13.72 -1.84 0.98
N TRP A 42 13.45 -1.08 -0.08
CA TRP A 42 14.15 0.16 -0.40
C TRP A 42 13.72 1.36 0.48
N ASN A 43 12.62 1.23 1.22
CA ASN A 43 12.07 2.29 2.10
C ASN A 43 11.84 3.62 1.37
N GLN A 44 11.41 3.53 0.12
CA GLN A 44 11.04 4.70 -0.68
C GLN A 44 9.55 4.95 -0.56
N ARG A 45 9.14 6.21 -0.64
CA ARG A 45 7.75 6.62 -0.55
C ARG A 45 7.28 7.23 -1.85
N HIS A 46 6.04 6.94 -2.20
CA HIS A 46 5.34 7.54 -3.32
C HIS A 46 3.88 7.79 -2.96
N SER A 47 3.33 8.90 -3.43
CA SER A 47 1.95 9.29 -3.13
C SER A 47 1.14 9.42 -4.42
N TYR A 48 0.04 8.67 -4.48
CA TYR A 48 -0.97 8.82 -5.52
C TYR A 48 -2.08 9.74 -5.01
N CYS A 49 -2.40 10.78 -5.77
CA CYS A 49 -3.54 11.65 -5.49
C CYS A 49 -4.73 11.22 -6.37
N ILE A 50 -5.80 10.80 -5.73
CA ILE A 50 -6.99 10.22 -6.35
C ILE A 50 -8.14 11.20 -6.16
N ASP A 51 -8.65 11.74 -7.26
CA ASP A 51 -9.82 12.63 -7.25
C ASP A 51 -11.10 11.80 -7.06
N MET A 52 -11.86 12.13 -6.01
CA MET A 52 -13.08 11.42 -5.60
C MET A 52 -14.35 12.25 -5.82
N ARG A 53 -14.27 13.39 -6.54
CA ARG A 53 -15.41 14.29 -6.71
C ARG A 53 -16.51 13.74 -7.59
N GLU A 54 -16.16 12.90 -8.56
CA GLU A 54 -17.11 12.38 -9.55
C GLU A 54 -17.40 10.89 -9.38
N LYS A 55 -16.39 10.11 -8.94
CA LYS A 55 -16.45 8.65 -8.88
C LYS A 55 -15.77 8.13 -7.63
N ASN A 56 -16.21 6.98 -7.14
CA ASN A 56 -15.60 6.27 -6.02
C ASN A 56 -14.49 5.28 -6.44
N HIS A 57 -14.08 5.33 -7.71
CA HIS A 57 -13.01 4.49 -8.23
C HIS A 57 -12.05 5.31 -9.11
N LYS A 58 -10.84 4.81 -9.27
CA LYS A 58 -9.83 5.39 -10.14
C LYS A 58 -9.06 4.31 -10.86
N ASP A 59 -8.93 4.50 -12.18
CA ASP A 59 -8.01 3.74 -13.02
C ASP A 59 -6.75 4.60 -13.26
N PHE A 60 -5.57 4.02 -13.05
CA PHE A 60 -4.30 4.70 -13.29
C PHE A 60 -3.16 3.70 -13.51
N GLU A 61 -2.10 4.15 -14.14
CA GLU A 61 -0.91 3.35 -14.37
C GLU A 61 0.01 3.36 -13.15
N LYS A 62 0.78 2.29 -13.00
CA LYS A 62 1.75 2.15 -11.93
C LYS A 62 2.98 2.99 -12.23
N ASP A 63 3.24 4.01 -11.41
CA ASP A 63 4.41 4.89 -11.51
C ASP A 63 5.51 4.57 -10.49
N PHE A 64 5.25 3.63 -9.57
CA PHE A 64 6.15 3.37 -8.46
C PHE A 64 6.48 1.88 -8.33
N HIS A 65 7.78 1.54 -8.19
CA HIS A 65 8.25 0.17 -8.02
C HIS A 65 8.05 -0.31 -6.59
N ILE A 66 6.92 -1.00 -6.34
CA ILE A 66 6.51 -1.44 -5.01
C ILE A 66 7.18 -2.77 -4.62
N SER A 67 7.33 -3.69 -5.57
CA SER A 67 7.80 -5.05 -5.31
C SER A 67 8.67 -5.54 -6.47
N PRO A 68 9.79 -6.23 -6.20
CA PRO A 68 10.63 -6.79 -7.24
C PRO A 68 9.99 -7.95 -8.01
N PHE A 69 8.84 -8.45 -7.58
CA PHE A 69 8.10 -9.52 -8.25
C PHE A 69 6.93 -8.99 -9.09
N MET A 70 6.80 -7.67 -9.24
CA MET A 70 5.74 -7.05 -10.03
C MET A 70 6.32 -6.15 -11.11
N PRO A 71 5.95 -6.34 -12.40
CA PRO A 71 6.39 -5.48 -13.50
C PRO A 71 5.90 -4.04 -13.32
N MET A 72 6.43 -3.10 -14.11
CA MET A 72 5.99 -1.70 -14.06
C MET A 72 4.74 -1.45 -14.91
N ASP A 73 4.51 -2.21 -15.95
CA ASP A 73 3.36 -2.11 -16.88
C ASP A 73 2.06 -2.67 -16.28
N ILE A 74 1.68 -2.15 -15.12
CA ILE A 74 0.46 -2.52 -14.38
C ILE A 74 -0.52 -1.37 -14.39
N LYS A 75 -1.78 -1.70 -14.66
CA LYS A 75 -2.93 -0.81 -14.46
C LYS A 75 -3.58 -1.12 -13.12
N TYR A 76 -3.81 -0.09 -12.35
CA TYR A 76 -4.55 -0.15 -11.09
C TYR A 76 -6.02 0.21 -11.32
N HIS A 77 -6.90 -0.57 -10.75
CA HIS A 77 -8.31 -0.25 -10.59
C HIS A 77 -8.63 -0.26 -9.10
N TRP A 78 -8.75 0.91 -8.50
CA TRP A 78 -8.98 1.06 -7.07
C TRP A 78 -10.36 1.64 -6.81
N VAL A 79 -11.10 0.97 -5.94
CA VAL A 79 -12.44 1.38 -5.49
C VAL A 79 -12.38 1.68 -4.00
N PHE A 80 -12.89 2.84 -3.62
CA PHE A 80 -12.90 3.29 -2.24
C PHE A 80 -14.32 3.46 -1.74
N GLY A 81 -14.61 2.85 -0.60
CA GLY A 81 -15.80 3.15 0.19
C GLY A 81 -15.62 4.43 0.99
N ASP A 82 -16.73 4.99 1.43
CA ASP A 82 -16.71 6.15 2.33
C ASP A 82 -16.26 5.73 3.74
N ALA A 83 -15.43 6.57 4.37
CA ALA A 83 -14.87 6.29 5.69
C ALA A 83 -15.89 6.64 6.81
N GLN A 84 -17.00 5.93 6.83
CA GLN A 84 -18.05 6.04 7.85
C GLN A 84 -17.96 4.90 8.87
N GLU A 85 -19.04 4.17 9.11
CA GLU A 85 -19.04 3.05 10.05
C GLU A 85 -18.35 1.82 9.51
N ASN A 86 -18.49 1.56 8.20
CA ASN A 86 -17.86 0.46 7.50
C ASN A 86 -17.07 1.01 6.31
N LEU A 87 -15.79 0.75 6.29
CA LEU A 87 -14.90 1.14 5.19
C LEU A 87 -14.51 -0.08 4.38
N ALA A 88 -14.77 -0.04 3.08
CA ALA A 88 -14.33 -1.04 2.14
C ALA A 88 -13.37 -0.42 1.12
N ILE A 89 -12.22 -1.05 0.89
CA ILE A 89 -11.27 -0.68 -0.16
C ILE A 89 -10.99 -1.93 -0.98
N ASN A 90 -11.22 -1.85 -2.29
CA ASN A 90 -10.82 -2.89 -3.23
C ASN A 90 -9.74 -2.35 -4.17
N MET A 91 -8.63 -3.08 -4.29
CA MET A 91 -7.51 -2.72 -5.14
C MET A 91 -7.20 -3.88 -6.08
N GLN A 92 -7.46 -3.69 -7.37
CA GLN A 92 -7.18 -4.67 -8.40
C GLN A 92 -6.02 -4.20 -9.28
N ASN A 93 -5.14 -5.13 -9.62
CA ASN A 93 -3.98 -4.90 -10.46
C ASN A 93 -4.08 -5.75 -11.72
N PHE A 94 -3.95 -5.11 -12.88
CA PHE A 94 -4.04 -5.74 -14.19
C PHE A 94 -2.73 -5.61 -14.95
N HIS A 95 -2.31 -6.69 -15.59
CA HIS A 95 -1.21 -6.71 -16.54
C HIS A 95 -1.72 -7.31 -17.85
N SER A 96 -1.55 -6.60 -18.98
CA SER A 96 -2.08 -7.03 -20.30
C SER A 96 -3.54 -7.48 -20.22
N ASP A 97 -4.39 -6.67 -19.55
CA ASP A 97 -5.84 -6.88 -19.33
C ASP A 97 -6.21 -8.14 -18.52
N LYS A 98 -5.23 -8.83 -17.94
CA LYS A 98 -5.45 -9.94 -17.02
C LYS A 98 -5.28 -9.47 -15.58
N LYS A 99 -6.27 -9.78 -14.73
CA LYS A 99 -6.18 -9.52 -13.30
C LYS A 99 -5.08 -10.40 -12.70
N MET A 100 -4.03 -9.76 -12.16
CA MET A 100 -2.90 -10.42 -11.50
C MET A 100 -3.09 -10.54 -10.00
N PHE A 101 -3.67 -9.49 -9.41
CA PHE A 101 -3.71 -9.34 -7.98
C PHE A 101 -4.98 -8.58 -7.57
N ASP A 102 -5.53 -8.97 -6.43
CA ASP A 102 -6.78 -8.44 -5.90
C ASP A 102 -6.67 -8.35 -4.38
N VAL A 103 -6.98 -7.21 -3.80
CA VAL A 103 -7.00 -6.98 -2.36
C VAL A 103 -8.33 -6.36 -1.97
N ASP A 104 -9.04 -7.05 -1.09
CA ASP A 104 -10.20 -6.51 -0.39
C ASP A 104 -9.84 -6.22 1.06
N MET A 105 -10.07 -5.00 1.49
CA MET A 105 -9.94 -4.59 2.87
C MET A 105 -11.30 -4.09 3.36
N GLN A 106 -11.80 -4.72 4.41
CA GLN A 106 -13.04 -4.33 5.08
C GLN A 106 -12.73 -4.00 6.53
N LEU A 107 -13.13 -2.81 6.95
CA LEU A 107 -12.87 -2.30 8.29
C LEU A 107 -14.17 -1.81 8.91
N GLU A 108 -14.36 -2.07 10.19
CA GLU A 108 -15.44 -1.57 11.02
C GLU A 108 -14.93 -0.49 11.95
N ARG A 109 -15.65 0.63 12.02
CA ARG A 109 -15.31 1.73 12.92
C ARG A 109 -15.69 1.39 14.34
N HIS A 110 -14.75 1.57 15.24
CA HIS A 110 -14.97 1.47 16.66
C HIS A 110 -14.54 2.76 17.36
N GLU A 111 -15.29 3.16 18.37
CA GLU A 111 -14.89 4.29 19.22
C GLU A 111 -13.56 3.99 19.93
N TRP A 112 -12.71 5.00 19.98
CA TRP A 112 -11.43 4.91 20.68
C TRP A 112 -11.65 4.84 22.18
N SER A 113 -11.01 3.88 22.85
CA SER A 113 -10.89 3.86 24.30
C SER A 113 -9.54 3.26 24.69
N THR A 114 -8.98 3.75 25.81
CA THR A 114 -7.69 3.25 26.33
C THR A 114 -7.76 1.75 26.65
N ALA A 115 -8.88 1.28 27.20
CA ALA A 115 -9.07 -0.14 27.49
C ALA A 115 -9.08 -0.99 26.23
N ARG A 116 -9.72 -0.51 25.14
CA ARG A 116 -9.73 -1.21 23.85
C ARG A 116 -8.36 -1.20 23.20
N ALA A 117 -7.64 -0.07 23.22
CA ALA A 117 -6.28 0.02 22.73
C ALA A 117 -5.33 -0.94 23.45
N LEU A 118 -5.39 -0.98 24.79
CA LEU A 118 -4.60 -1.91 25.59
C LEU A 118 -4.97 -3.37 25.30
N LYS A 119 -6.26 -3.68 25.16
CA LYS A 119 -6.73 -5.03 24.79
C LYS A 119 -6.09 -5.48 23.48
N TYR A 120 -6.13 -4.64 22.42
CA TYR A 120 -5.53 -5.00 21.13
C TYR A 120 -4.01 -5.05 21.18
N ALA A 121 -3.36 -4.17 21.92
CA ALA A 121 -1.91 -4.23 22.13
C ALA A 121 -1.48 -5.53 22.82
N CYS A 122 -2.28 -6.02 23.77
CA CYS A 122 -2.02 -7.30 24.46
C CYS A 122 -2.38 -8.54 23.61
N LEU A 123 -3.45 -8.47 22.80
CA LEU A 123 -3.86 -9.57 21.94
C LEU A 123 -2.94 -9.76 20.73
N TYR A 124 -2.37 -8.66 20.23
CA TYR A 124 -1.62 -8.65 18.98
C TYR A 124 -0.24 -7.99 19.09
N PRO A 125 0.56 -8.31 20.11
CA PRO A 125 1.83 -7.62 20.36
C PRO A 125 2.86 -7.86 19.25
N LEU A 126 2.73 -8.95 18.49
CA LEU A 126 3.68 -9.41 17.50
C LEU A 126 3.21 -9.21 16.04
N ILE A 127 2.13 -8.47 15.81
CA ILE A 127 1.63 -8.23 14.43
C ILE A 127 2.72 -7.70 13.51
N PRO A 128 3.51 -6.66 13.87
CA PRO A 128 4.55 -6.14 12.97
C PRO A 128 5.58 -7.21 12.60
N LEU A 129 6.01 -8.03 13.56
CA LEU A 129 6.96 -9.11 13.30
C LEU A 129 6.36 -10.19 12.41
N LYS A 130 5.09 -10.54 12.63
CA LYS A 130 4.36 -11.51 11.79
C LYS A 130 4.24 -11.02 10.35
N VAL A 131 3.97 -9.74 10.15
CA VAL A 131 3.88 -9.13 8.81
C VAL A 131 5.24 -9.15 8.12
N ILE A 132 6.29 -8.70 8.79
CA ILE A 132 7.65 -8.71 8.25
C ILE A 132 8.06 -10.14 7.86
N TRP A 133 7.88 -11.10 8.78
CA TRP A 133 8.19 -12.50 8.51
C TRP A 133 7.39 -13.04 7.32
N GLY A 134 6.10 -12.72 7.24
CA GLY A 134 5.23 -13.11 6.14
C GLY A 134 5.71 -12.59 4.78
N ILE A 135 6.18 -11.34 4.73
CA ILE A 135 6.72 -10.75 3.50
C ILE A 135 7.96 -11.50 3.01
N TYR A 136 8.94 -11.70 3.90
CA TYR A 136 10.16 -12.42 3.52
C TYR A 136 9.90 -13.89 3.18
N TYR A 137 8.98 -14.54 3.89
CA TYR A 137 8.54 -15.90 3.58
C TYR A 137 7.90 -15.97 2.20
N GLN A 138 7.00 -15.04 1.85
CA GLN A 138 6.37 -15.00 0.53
C GLN A 138 7.39 -14.68 -0.57
N ALA A 139 8.32 -13.76 -0.33
CA ALA A 139 9.40 -13.44 -1.26
C ALA A 139 10.27 -14.68 -1.54
N LEU A 140 10.65 -15.44 -0.50
CA LEU A 140 11.37 -16.70 -0.65
C LEU A 140 10.57 -17.73 -1.47
N ARG A 141 9.28 -17.88 -1.17
CA ARG A 141 8.37 -18.77 -1.90
C ARG A 141 8.26 -18.42 -3.38
N LEU A 142 8.13 -17.13 -3.70
CA LEU A 142 8.10 -16.64 -5.09
C LEU A 142 9.41 -16.92 -5.81
N LYS A 143 10.55 -16.70 -5.15
CA LYS A 143 11.88 -17.02 -5.68
C LYS A 143 12.03 -18.52 -5.95
N MET A 144 11.58 -19.38 -5.04
CA MET A 144 11.58 -20.84 -5.22
C MET A 144 10.70 -21.28 -6.40
N LYS A 145 9.60 -20.58 -6.64
CA LYS A 145 8.71 -20.80 -7.80
C LYS A 145 9.27 -20.22 -9.11
N LYS A 146 10.46 -19.63 -9.09
CA LYS A 146 11.10 -19.00 -10.25
C LYS A 146 10.24 -17.89 -10.88
N VAL A 147 9.47 -17.15 -10.07
CA VAL A 147 8.77 -15.97 -10.53
C VAL A 147 9.79 -14.94 -10.99
N PRO A 148 9.59 -14.25 -12.14
CA PRO A 148 10.50 -13.23 -12.63
C PRO A 148 10.80 -12.17 -11.56
N PHE A 149 12.07 -11.80 -11.47
CA PHE A 149 12.53 -10.73 -10.59
C PHE A 149 12.84 -9.51 -11.45
N TYR A 150 12.28 -8.37 -11.09
CA TYR A 150 12.45 -7.10 -11.79
C TYR A 150 13.34 -6.18 -10.95
N ASP A 151 14.47 -5.77 -11.50
CA ASP A 151 15.37 -4.85 -10.82
C ASP A 151 14.75 -3.46 -10.67
N HIS A 152 15.22 -2.73 -9.65
CA HIS A 152 14.70 -1.38 -9.40
C HIS A 152 15.14 -0.45 -10.55
N PRO A 153 14.21 0.28 -11.21
CA PRO A 153 14.54 1.09 -12.40
C PRO A 153 15.66 2.12 -12.19
N GLN A 154 15.80 2.67 -11.00
CA GLN A 154 16.88 3.62 -10.67
C GLN A 154 18.23 2.95 -10.50
N LEU A 155 18.30 1.73 -9.96
CA LEU A 155 19.55 1.00 -9.79
C LEU A 155 20.12 0.54 -11.13
N SER A 156 19.27 0.09 -12.05
CA SER A 156 19.70 -0.29 -13.40
C SER A 156 20.16 0.90 -14.25
N ALA A 157 19.68 2.12 -13.97
CA ALA A 157 20.12 3.33 -14.67
C ALA A 157 21.52 3.79 -14.19
N ASP A 158 21.89 3.53 -12.95
CA ASP A 158 23.19 3.92 -12.39
C ASP A 158 24.30 2.92 -12.79
N GLU A 159 24.00 1.64 -12.92
CA GLU A 159 24.97 0.64 -13.46
C GLU A 159 25.37 0.91 -14.91
N HIS A 160 24.51 1.56 -15.70
CA HIS A 160 24.85 1.95 -17.08
C HIS A 160 25.63 3.26 -17.19
N LYS A 161 25.83 3.99 -16.07
CA LYS A 161 26.56 5.27 -16.04
C LYS A 161 28.01 5.17 -15.56
N GLU A 162 28.45 4.03 -15.05
CA GLU A 162 29.87 3.85 -14.75
C GLU A 162 30.66 3.66 -16.06
N PRO A 163 31.50 4.61 -16.47
CA PRO A 163 32.44 4.40 -17.57
C PRO A 163 33.45 3.33 -17.13
N ARG A 164 33.54 2.26 -17.88
CA ARG A 164 34.67 1.33 -17.78
C ARG A 164 35.94 2.12 -18.12
N HIS A 165 36.61 2.59 -17.10
CA HIS A 165 38.00 3.02 -17.26
C HIS A 165 38.86 1.75 -17.31
N GLY A 166 39.37 1.50 -18.54
CA GLY A 166 40.41 0.52 -18.80
C GLY A 166 41.75 0.95 -18.26
#